data_290d1d20c3cae257b6df27f4370f0e75
#
_entry.id   290d1d20c3cae257b6df27f4370f0e75
#
_cell.length_a   1.000
_cell.length_b   1.000
_cell.length_c   1.000
_cell.angle_alpha   90.00
_cell.angle_beta   90.00
_cell.angle_gamma   90.00
#
_symmetry.space_group_name_H-M   'P 1'
#
loop_
_entity.id
_entity.type
_entity.pdbx_description
1 polymer ?
#
loop_
_entity_poly.entity_id
_entity_poly.type
_entity_poly.pdbx_seq_one_letter_code
_entity_poly.pdbx_strand_id
1 'polypeptide(L)'
;PTRRSSDLNNLEEKLDINTVADRAGYSKWHLQRMFKDITGNAIGAYIRARRLSKAAVALRLTSRPILDIALQYRFDSQQTFTRAFKKQFAQTPALYRRAEDWNAFGICPPIRLGAFTLPQPEFVSLPDKRLVGLTQSYSCTLEQITTVHTELRSQFWRQFLGDVETLPPVLYGLHHSRPSQEKDDEQEVLYTTALEPDQVPDKAQEGQPLVLPGGEFAMFSYEGPTEGLQDFILTVYGTCLPALQ
;
A
#
# COMPACT_ATOMS: atom_id res chain seq x y z
N PRO A 1 15.67 5.00 19.49
CA PRO A 1 15.88 4.26 18.25
C PRO A 1 14.83 4.58 17.17
N THR A 2 13.68 5.13 17.55
CA THR A 2 12.50 5.31 16.69
C THR A 2 12.54 6.54 15.78
N ARG A 3 13.40 7.52 16.00
CA ARG A 3 13.49 8.74 15.16
C ARG A 3 14.27 8.56 13.84
N ARG A 4 15.11 7.54 13.70
CA ARG A 4 15.94 7.31 12.50
C ARG A 4 15.19 6.68 11.33
N SER A 5 14.08 6.02 11.60
CA SER A 5 13.24 5.37 10.56
C SER A 5 12.30 6.34 9.84
N SER A 6 11.88 7.43 10.50
CA SER A 6 10.90 8.38 9.94
C SER A 6 11.41 9.17 8.73
N ASP A 7 12.70 9.50 8.69
CA ASP A 7 13.26 10.34 7.63
C ASP A 7 13.35 9.63 6.27
N LEU A 8 13.50 8.29 6.27
CA LEU A 8 13.51 7.50 5.02
C LEU A 8 12.11 7.15 4.50
N ASN A 9 11.09 7.33 5.32
CA ASN A 9 9.71 7.15 4.90
C ASN A 9 9.12 8.41 4.27
N ASN A 10 9.71 9.58 4.52
CA ASN A 10 9.25 10.88 4.02
C ASN A 10 9.98 11.30 2.73
N LEU A 11 9.86 10.46 1.70
CA LEU A 11 10.58 10.61 0.41
C LEU A 11 10.12 11.83 -0.41
N GLU A 12 8.98 12.40 -0.06
CA GLU A 12 8.41 13.58 -0.70
C GLU A 12 9.07 14.88 -0.20
N GLU A 13 9.69 14.84 0.97
CA GLU A 13 10.46 15.97 1.50
C GLU A 13 11.87 16.06 0.89
N LYS A 14 12.46 17.23 0.99
CA LYS A 14 13.87 17.42 0.61
C LYS A 14 14.76 16.75 1.65
N LEU A 15 15.08 15.47 1.43
CA LEU A 15 16.06 14.76 2.22
C LEU A 15 17.45 15.32 1.92
N ASP A 16 17.91 16.24 2.74
CA ASP A 16 19.31 16.67 2.71
C ASP A 16 20.16 15.69 3.54
N ILE A 17 21.09 15.03 2.88
CA ILE A 17 21.99 14.07 3.51
C ILE A 17 22.80 14.70 4.65
N ASN A 18 23.06 16.01 4.60
CA ASN A 18 23.77 16.73 5.66
C ASN A 18 22.86 16.75 6.92
N THR A 19 21.59 17.13 6.75
CA THR A 19 20.61 17.14 7.85
C THR A 19 20.45 15.75 8.47
N VAL A 20 20.41 14.70 7.65
CA VAL A 20 20.30 13.31 8.14
C VAL A 20 21.57 12.89 8.89
N ALA A 21 22.75 13.26 8.38
CA ALA A 21 24.02 12.96 9.02
C ALA A 21 24.15 13.68 10.36
N ASP A 22 23.82 14.98 10.41
CA ASP A 22 23.86 15.80 11.63
C ASP A 22 22.91 15.26 12.70
N ARG A 23 21.68 14.92 12.33
CA ARG A 23 20.70 14.28 13.24
C ARG A 23 21.14 12.91 13.75
N ALA A 24 21.91 12.18 12.93
CA ALA A 24 22.45 10.89 13.30
C ALA A 24 23.75 10.96 14.12
N GLY A 25 24.34 12.15 14.24
CA GLY A 25 25.63 12.36 14.89
C GLY A 25 26.83 11.81 14.09
N TYR A 26 26.69 11.71 12.77
CA TYR A 26 27.75 11.23 11.89
C TYR A 26 28.16 12.29 10.86
N SER A 27 29.41 12.21 10.37
CA SER A 27 29.77 12.96 9.17
C SER A 27 29.04 12.37 7.95
N LYS A 28 28.76 13.21 6.96
CA LYS A 28 28.16 12.82 5.68
C LYS A 28 28.91 11.63 5.04
N TRP A 29 30.23 11.67 5.04
CA TRP A 29 31.06 10.62 4.46
C TRP A 29 30.89 9.29 5.22
N HIS A 30 30.88 9.32 6.53
CA HIS A 30 30.69 8.13 7.38
C HIS A 30 29.31 7.53 7.17
N LEU A 31 28.27 8.37 7.13
CA LEU A 31 26.90 7.92 6.85
C LEU A 31 26.77 7.25 5.47
N GLN A 32 27.37 7.86 4.43
CA GLN A 32 27.33 7.31 3.07
C GLN A 32 28.04 5.96 2.99
N ARG A 33 29.22 5.85 3.61
CA ARG A 33 30.00 4.61 3.65
C ARG A 33 29.26 3.51 4.40
N MET A 34 28.81 3.81 5.62
CA MET A 34 28.06 2.86 6.45
C MET A 34 26.79 2.37 5.74
N PHE A 35 26.05 3.27 5.11
CA PHE A 35 24.85 2.90 4.34
C PHE A 35 25.21 1.98 3.17
N LYS A 36 26.27 2.29 2.43
CA LYS A 36 26.73 1.46 1.31
C LYS A 36 27.24 0.09 1.78
N ASP A 37 27.97 0.04 2.89
CA ASP A 37 28.50 -1.22 3.46
C ASP A 37 27.36 -2.16 3.91
N ILE A 38 26.29 -1.59 4.47
CA ILE A 38 25.11 -2.37 4.98
C ILE A 38 24.18 -2.78 3.84
N THR A 39 23.95 -1.88 2.85
CA THR A 39 22.87 -2.06 1.86
C THR A 39 23.35 -2.42 0.46
N GLY A 40 24.66 -2.33 0.24
CA GLY A 40 25.26 -2.47 -1.09
C GLY A 40 25.03 -1.26 -2.02
N ASN A 41 24.22 -0.28 -1.62
CA ASN A 41 23.78 0.83 -2.47
C ASN A 41 24.22 2.20 -1.94
N ALA A 42 24.52 3.12 -2.86
CA ALA A 42 24.69 4.52 -2.47
C ALA A 42 23.34 5.11 -2.03
N ILE A 43 23.32 5.87 -0.92
CA ILE A 43 22.08 6.41 -0.33
C ILE A 43 21.27 7.26 -1.32
N GLY A 44 21.90 8.06 -2.18
CA GLY A 44 21.20 8.85 -3.20
C GLY A 44 20.55 7.98 -4.29
N ALA A 45 21.19 6.88 -4.68
CA ALA A 45 20.62 5.91 -5.63
C ALA A 45 19.42 5.20 -5.02
N TYR A 46 19.53 4.79 -3.76
CA TYR A 46 18.43 4.19 -3.02
C TYR A 46 17.23 5.14 -2.90
N ILE A 47 17.44 6.39 -2.46
CA ILE A 47 16.36 7.39 -2.34
C ILE A 47 15.66 7.58 -3.69
N ARG A 48 16.44 7.68 -4.78
CA ARG A 48 15.88 7.82 -6.13
C ARG A 48 15.05 6.60 -6.52
N ALA A 49 15.56 5.40 -6.27
CA ALA A 49 14.85 4.16 -6.58
C ALA A 49 13.54 4.03 -5.77
N ARG A 50 13.55 4.45 -4.50
CA ARG A 50 12.36 4.50 -3.65
C ARG A 50 11.32 5.50 -4.15
N ARG A 51 11.75 6.71 -4.56
CA ARG A 51 10.86 7.72 -5.15
C ARG A 51 10.20 7.22 -6.43
N LEU A 52 10.96 6.58 -7.31
CA LEU A 52 10.43 5.97 -8.53
C LEU A 52 9.45 4.83 -8.23
N SER A 53 9.69 4.04 -7.18
CA SER A 53 8.78 2.97 -6.77
C SER A 53 7.45 3.51 -6.22
N LYS A 54 7.48 4.56 -5.39
CA LYS A 54 6.25 5.25 -4.97
C LYS A 54 5.51 5.88 -6.16
N ALA A 55 6.25 6.50 -7.08
CA ALA A 55 5.67 7.05 -8.31
C ALA A 55 5.02 5.96 -9.19
N ALA A 56 5.61 4.77 -9.27
CA ALA A 56 5.03 3.63 -10.00
C ALA A 56 3.68 3.22 -9.40
N VAL A 57 3.57 3.17 -8.08
CA VAL A 57 2.30 2.92 -7.39
C VAL A 57 1.29 4.03 -7.69
N ALA A 58 1.67 5.30 -7.58
CA ALA A 58 0.80 6.43 -7.89
C ALA A 58 0.32 6.43 -9.35
N LEU A 59 1.18 6.05 -10.30
CA LEU A 59 0.81 5.90 -11.72
C LEU A 59 -0.28 4.84 -11.94
N ARG A 60 -0.23 3.75 -11.20
CA ARG A 60 -1.20 2.63 -11.32
C ARG A 60 -2.53 2.93 -10.64
N LEU A 61 -2.47 3.62 -9.52
CA LEU A 61 -3.62 3.81 -8.64
C LEU A 61 -4.32 5.14 -8.81
N THR A 62 -3.75 6.09 -9.58
CA THR A 62 -4.35 7.42 -9.79
C THR A 62 -4.32 7.81 -11.27
N SER A 63 -5.21 8.72 -11.67
CA SER A 63 -5.23 9.34 -13.00
C SER A 63 -4.37 10.62 -13.08
N ARG A 64 -3.70 11.02 -12.00
CA ARG A 64 -2.88 12.23 -11.91
C ARG A 64 -1.95 12.41 -13.12
N PRO A 65 -1.77 13.65 -13.61
CA PRO A 65 -0.79 13.93 -14.65
C PRO A 65 0.61 13.42 -14.31
N ILE A 66 1.29 12.84 -15.29
CA ILE A 66 2.65 12.29 -15.07
C ILE A 66 3.61 13.36 -14.57
N LEU A 67 3.43 14.61 -15.03
CA LEU A 67 4.22 15.76 -14.57
C LEU A 67 4.04 15.99 -13.06
N ASP A 68 2.81 15.95 -12.56
CA ASP A 68 2.51 16.21 -11.15
C ASP A 68 3.11 15.12 -10.25
N ILE A 69 3.01 13.85 -10.68
CA ILE A 69 3.68 12.74 -10.01
C ILE A 69 5.21 12.93 -10.00
N ALA A 70 5.79 13.34 -11.14
CA ALA A 70 7.23 13.62 -11.22
C ALA A 70 7.66 14.70 -10.23
N LEU A 71 6.93 15.81 -10.17
CA LEU A 71 7.22 16.93 -9.27
C LEU A 71 7.04 16.54 -7.79
N GLN A 72 5.99 15.80 -7.45
CA GLN A 72 5.76 15.29 -6.09
C GLN A 72 6.96 14.47 -5.60
N TYR A 73 7.47 13.59 -6.44
CA TYR A 73 8.62 12.75 -6.10
C TYR A 73 9.98 13.40 -6.39
N ARG A 74 10.00 14.74 -6.50
CA ARG A 74 11.22 15.57 -6.60
C ARG A 74 12.06 15.33 -7.85
N PHE A 75 11.42 15.15 -8.97
CA PHE A 75 12.07 15.24 -10.28
C PHE A 75 11.85 16.63 -10.87
N ASP A 76 12.92 17.25 -11.37
CA ASP A 76 12.90 18.62 -11.87
C ASP A 76 12.07 18.79 -13.16
N SER A 77 11.83 17.71 -13.87
CA SER A 77 11.02 17.70 -15.09
C SER A 77 10.47 16.31 -15.41
N GLN A 78 9.40 16.28 -16.19
CA GLN A 78 8.81 15.03 -16.69
C GLN A 78 9.81 14.24 -17.55
N GLN A 79 10.69 14.91 -18.30
CA GLN A 79 11.72 14.23 -19.11
C GLN A 79 12.73 13.51 -18.23
N THR A 80 13.25 14.18 -17.18
CA THR A 80 14.18 13.58 -16.22
C THR A 80 13.55 12.40 -15.51
N PHE A 81 12.30 12.55 -15.08
CA PHE A 81 11.50 11.48 -14.49
C PHE A 81 11.35 10.30 -15.46
N THR A 82 10.91 10.55 -16.69
CA THR A 82 10.67 9.51 -17.70
C THR A 82 11.94 8.70 -17.99
N ARG A 83 13.09 9.37 -18.11
CA ARG A 83 14.40 8.68 -18.33
C ARG A 83 14.76 7.79 -17.14
N ALA A 84 14.64 8.32 -15.91
CA ALA A 84 14.96 7.58 -14.70
C ALA A 84 13.99 6.40 -14.51
N PHE A 85 12.69 6.62 -14.75
CA PHE A 85 11.66 5.61 -14.67
C PHE A 85 11.89 4.48 -15.67
N LYS A 86 12.15 4.82 -16.95
CA LYS A 86 12.45 3.82 -17.99
C LYS A 86 13.70 3.01 -17.66
N LYS A 87 14.71 3.64 -17.05
CA LYS A 87 15.93 2.92 -16.64
C LYS A 87 15.63 1.88 -15.55
N GLN A 88 14.72 2.17 -14.62
CA GLN A 88 14.41 1.30 -13.48
C GLN A 88 13.36 0.25 -13.81
N PHE A 89 12.32 0.61 -14.57
CA PHE A 89 11.16 -0.24 -14.85
C PHE A 89 11.13 -0.83 -16.27
N ALA A 90 12.13 -0.56 -17.08
CA ALA A 90 12.23 -0.92 -18.51
C ALA A 90 11.08 -0.37 -19.40
N GLN A 91 10.15 0.39 -18.83
CA GLN A 91 8.97 0.97 -19.48
C GLN A 91 8.86 2.46 -19.21
N THR A 92 8.18 3.20 -20.10
CA THR A 92 7.85 4.59 -19.82
C THR A 92 6.72 4.69 -18.80
N PRO A 93 6.60 5.81 -18.03
CA PRO A 93 5.50 6.00 -17.08
C PRO A 93 4.11 5.81 -17.69
N ALA A 94 3.92 6.28 -18.94
CA ALA A 94 2.64 6.16 -19.63
C ALA A 94 2.31 4.70 -20.02
N LEU A 95 3.28 3.92 -20.45
CA LEU A 95 3.09 2.49 -20.75
C LEU A 95 2.86 1.71 -19.45
N TYR A 96 3.62 2.00 -18.40
CA TYR A 96 3.47 1.36 -17.10
C TYR A 96 2.07 1.60 -16.50
N ARG A 97 1.51 2.82 -16.64
CA ARG A 97 0.14 3.15 -16.21
C ARG A 97 -0.93 2.30 -16.91
N ARG A 98 -0.74 2.04 -18.22
CA ARG A 98 -1.73 1.34 -19.06
C ARG A 98 -1.56 -0.18 -19.11
N ALA A 99 -0.47 -0.70 -18.55
CA ALA A 99 -0.23 -2.14 -18.57
C ALA A 99 -1.36 -2.87 -17.83
N GLU A 100 -1.89 -3.94 -18.42
CA GLU A 100 -2.93 -4.76 -17.80
C GLU A 100 -2.38 -5.49 -16.59
N ASP A 101 -1.16 -6.02 -16.71
CA ASP A 101 -0.50 -6.72 -15.61
C ASP A 101 0.25 -5.78 -14.68
N TRP A 102 0.17 -6.04 -13.39
CA TRP A 102 1.02 -5.39 -12.40
C TRP A 102 2.37 -6.09 -12.35
N ASN A 103 3.30 -5.61 -13.14
CA ASN A 103 4.67 -6.07 -13.06
C ASN A 103 5.43 -5.26 -12.00
N ALA A 104 5.93 -5.95 -11.01
CA ALA A 104 6.72 -5.38 -9.92
C ALA A 104 8.21 -5.28 -10.23
N PHE A 105 8.64 -5.66 -11.42
CA PHE A 105 10.02 -5.42 -11.86
C PHE A 105 10.42 -3.96 -11.62
N GLY A 106 11.55 -3.76 -10.98
CA GLY A 106 12.07 -2.43 -10.66
C GLY A 106 11.55 -1.79 -9.37
N ILE A 107 10.57 -2.39 -8.67
CA ILE A 107 10.16 -1.91 -7.36
C ILE A 107 11.31 -2.09 -6.36
N CYS A 108 11.70 -0.98 -5.74
CA CYS A 108 12.68 -0.95 -4.65
C CYS A 108 11.93 -0.91 -3.31
N PRO A 109 11.96 -1.98 -2.50
CA PRO A 109 11.28 -2.01 -1.22
C PRO A 109 11.96 -1.10 -0.18
N PRO A 110 11.26 -0.70 0.91
CA PRO A 110 11.88 0.01 2.01
C PRO A 110 12.92 -0.88 2.72
N ILE A 111 14.09 -0.30 3.04
CA ILE A 111 15.04 -0.98 3.93
C ILE A 111 14.45 -0.98 5.34
N ARG A 112 14.26 -2.15 5.89
CA ARG A 112 13.84 -2.34 7.28
C ARG A 112 15.05 -2.73 8.11
N LEU A 113 15.32 -1.96 9.16
CA LEU A 113 16.40 -2.24 10.11
C LEU A 113 15.80 -3.08 11.25
N GLY A 114 16.13 -4.36 11.29
CA GLY A 114 15.68 -5.33 12.29
C GLY A 114 15.47 -6.72 11.70
N ALA A 115 15.31 -7.73 12.55
CA ALA A 115 14.93 -9.07 12.15
C ALA A 115 13.43 -9.09 11.76
N PHE A 116 13.13 -8.60 10.55
CA PHE A 116 11.78 -8.65 10.00
C PHE A 116 11.71 -9.82 9.02
N THR A 117 10.92 -10.80 9.36
CA THR A 117 10.60 -11.88 8.42
C THR A 117 9.54 -11.38 7.45
N LEU A 118 9.84 -11.41 6.14
CA LEU A 118 8.85 -11.09 5.13
C LEU A 118 7.69 -12.09 5.25
N PRO A 119 6.43 -11.61 5.22
CA PRO A 119 5.29 -12.49 5.12
C PRO A 119 5.45 -13.42 3.91
N GLN A 120 5.33 -14.71 4.14
CA GLN A 120 5.35 -15.70 3.07
C GLN A 120 3.91 -15.95 2.62
N PRO A 121 3.67 -16.05 1.31
CA PRO A 121 2.35 -16.42 0.81
C PRO A 121 2.08 -17.90 1.03
N GLU A 122 0.84 -18.20 1.36
CA GLU A 122 0.27 -19.52 1.21
C GLU A 122 -0.65 -19.49 0.00
N PHE A 123 -0.43 -20.39 -0.97
CA PHE A 123 -1.31 -20.48 -2.14
C PHE A 123 -2.45 -21.43 -1.83
N VAL A 124 -3.66 -20.89 -1.90
CA VAL A 124 -4.88 -21.62 -1.52
C VAL A 124 -5.92 -21.56 -2.64
N SER A 125 -6.59 -22.67 -2.89
CA SER A 125 -7.77 -22.72 -3.75
C SER A 125 -9.01 -22.62 -2.87
N LEU A 126 -9.79 -21.58 -3.06
CA LEU A 126 -11.02 -21.33 -2.27
C LEU A 126 -12.25 -21.48 -3.16
N PRO A 127 -13.33 -22.08 -2.66
CA PRO A 127 -14.61 -22.11 -3.35
C PRO A 127 -15.29 -20.73 -3.30
N ASP A 128 -16.33 -20.56 -4.13
CA ASP A 128 -17.24 -19.42 -3.99
C ASP A 128 -17.78 -19.36 -2.57
N LYS A 129 -17.78 -18.16 -1.99
CA LYS A 129 -18.27 -17.92 -0.65
C LYS A 129 -19.45 -16.93 -0.67
N ARG A 130 -20.58 -17.32 -0.13
CA ARG A 130 -21.74 -16.43 0.05
C ARG A 130 -21.55 -15.60 1.31
N LEU A 131 -21.75 -14.31 1.19
CA LEU A 131 -21.63 -13.34 2.28
C LEU A 131 -22.84 -12.43 2.33
N VAL A 132 -23.05 -11.78 3.47
CA VAL A 132 -24.03 -10.71 3.66
C VAL A 132 -23.32 -9.52 4.28
N GLY A 133 -23.47 -8.33 3.70
CA GLY A 133 -22.72 -7.18 4.17
C GLY A 133 -23.22 -5.84 3.67
N LEU A 134 -22.48 -4.79 4.00
CA LEU A 134 -22.71 -3.41 3.57
C LEU A 134 -21.57 -2.97 2.68
N THR A 135 -21.92 -2.48 1.50
CA THR A 135 -20.96 -1.87 0.58
C THR A 135 -21.08 -0.36 0.64
N GLN A 136 -19.96 0.31 0.82
CA GLN A 136 -19.87 1.76 0.84
C GLN A 136 -18.91 2.23 -0.26
N SER A 137 -19.28 3.31 -0.95
CA SER A 137 -18.44 3.97 -1.94
C SER A 137 -17.95 5.29 -1.38
N TYR A 138 -16.66 5.58 -1.57
CA TYR A 138 -16.05 6.83 -1.14
C TYR A 138 -14.85 7.18 -2.02
N SER A 139 -14.49 8.46 -2.02
CA SER A 139 -13.26 8.94 -2.66
C SER A 139 -12.24 9.33 -1.61
N CYS A 140 -11.00 8.90 -1.79
CA CYS A 140 -9.90 9.27 -0.90
C CYS A 140 -8.55 9.21 -1.62
N THR A 141 -7.55 9.86 -1.04
CA THR A 141 -6.15 9.69 -1.47
C THR A 141 -5.59 8.35 -1.00
N LEU A 142 -4.48 7.93 -1.60
CA LEU A 142 -3.80 6.67 -1.23
C LEU A 142 -3.42 6.60 0.24
N GLU A 143 -3.02 7.73 0.83
CA GLU A 143 -2.61 7.83 2.21
C GLU A 143 -3.78 7.68 3.19
N GLN A 144 -5.00 8.03 2.76
CA GLN A 144 -6.20 8.01 3.59
C GLN A 144 -6.90 6.64 3.63
N ILE A 145 -6.61 5.75 2.68
CA ILE A 145 -7.32 4.47 2.52
C ILE A 145 -7.43 3.69 3.84
N THR A 146 -6.34 3.52 4.56
CA THR A 146 -6.33 2.71 5.80
C THR A 146 -7.16 3.33 6.91
N THR A 147 -7.10 4.66 7.06
CA THR A 147 -7.90 5.40 8.05
C THR A 147 -9.39 5.24 7.75
N VAL A 148 -9.79 5.45 6.48
CA VAL A 148 -11.17 5.31 6.05
C VAL A 148 -11.67 3.88 6.22
N HIS A 149 -10.89 2.85 5.89
CA HIS A 149 -11.28 1.44 6.14
C HIS A 149 -11.52 1.16 7.62
N THR A 150 -10.73 1.75 8.52
CA THR A 150 -10.92 1.59 9.96
C THR A 150 -12.23 2.23 10.43
N GLU A 151 -12.55 3.41 9.92
CA GLU A 151 -13.82 4.09 10.21
C GLU A 151 -15.02 3.31 9.66
N LEU A 152 -14.94 2.80 8.43
CA LEU A 152 -16.01 2.01 7.82
C LEU A 152 -16.29 0.71 8.59
N ARG A 153 -15.23 0.01 9.02
CA ARG A 153 -15.39 -1.16 9.90
C ARG A 153 -16.06 -0.79 11.22
N SER A 154 -15.66 0.33 11.82
CA SER A 154 -16.29 0.79 13.07
C SER A 154 -17.75 1.19 12.88
N GLN A 155 -18.12 1.76 11.74
CA GLN A 155 -19.51 2.05 11.38
C GLN A 155 -20.30 0.77 11.15
N PHE A 156 -19.75 -0.23 10.46
CA PHE A 156 -20.36 -1.52 10.28
C PHE A 156 -20.70 -2.19 11.63
N TRP A 157 -19.76 -2.19 12.58
CA TRP A 157 -19.98 -2.72 13.91
C TRP A 157 -21.19 -2.05 14.59
N ARG A 158 -21.25 -0.73 14.53
CA ARG A 158 -22.32 0.05 15.19
C ARG A 158 -23.67 -0.11 14.50
N GLN A 159 -23.70 -0.10 13.17
CA GLN A 159 -24.95 -0.08 12.40
C GLN A 159 -25.49 -1.46 12.09
N PHE A 160 -24.63 -2.40 11.75
CA PHE A 160 -25.03 -3.72 11.29
C PHE A 160 -25.13 -4.73 12.45
N LEU A 161 -24.18 -4.71 13.35
CA LEU A 161 -24.16 -5.66 14.48
C LEU A 161 -24.86 -5.11 15.72
N GLY A 162 -25.01 -3.81 15.87
CA GLY A 162 -25.69 -3.20 17.02
C GLY A 162 -25.08 -3.63 18.35
N ASP A 163 -25.94 -3.94 19.32
CA ASP A 163 -25.57 -4.39 20.68
C ASP A 163 -25.35 -5.91 20.74
N VAL A 164 -24.58 -6.46 19.81
CA VAL A 164 -24.25 -7.89 19.81
C VAL A 164 -23.29 -8.20 20.96
N GLU A 165 -23.70 -9.10 21.85
CA GLU A 165 -22.87 -9.50 23.02
C GLU A 165 -21.63 -10.29 22.60
N THR A 166 -21.67 -10.98 21.46
CA THR A 166 -20.58 -11.82 20.98
C THR A 166 -20.15 -11.39 19.58
N LEU A 167 -18.89 -11.04 19.42
CA LEU A 167 -18.32 -10.69 18.13
C LEU A 167 -18.26 -11.91 17.20
N PRO A 168 -18.60 -11.77 15.91
CA PRO A 168 -18.43 -12.86 14.96
C PRO A 168 -16.94 -13.24 14.84
N PRO A 169 -16.63 -14.53 14.68
CA PRO A 169 -15.25 -14.99 14.64
C PRO A 169 -14.48 -14.51 13.40
N VAL A 170 -15.19 -14.21 12.33
CA VAL A 170 -14.61 -13.76 11.06
C VAL A 170 -15.36 -12.56 10.51
N LEU A 171 -14.64 -11.54 10.11
CA LEU A 171 -15.16 -10.37 9.41
C LEU A 171 -14.43 -10.22 8.07
N TYR A 172 -15.19 -10.16 6.99
CA TYR A 172 -14.66 -9.96 5.65
C TYR A 172 -14.60 -8.47 5.32
N GLY A 173 -13.45 -8.01 4.82
CA GLY A 173 -13.27 -6.68 4.25
C GLY A 173 -12.86 -6.81 2.79
N LEU A 174 -13.77 -6.49 1.87
CA LEU A 174 -13.51 -6.56 0.43
C LEU A 174 -13.22 -5.16 -0.09
N HIS A 175 -12.08 -5.01 -0.73
CA HIS A 175 -11.61 -3.73 -1.27
C HIS A 175 -11.52 -3.80 -2.79
N HIS A 176 -12.19 -2.88 -3.46
CA HIS A 176 -12.02 -2.62 -4.88
C HIS A 176 -11.79 -1.14 -5.09
N SER A 177 -10.75 -0.77 -5.85
CA SER A 177 -10.44 0.62 -6.14
C SER A 177 -10.15 0.86 -7.60
N ARG A 178 -10.49 2.06 -8.06
CA ARG A 178 -10.13 2.57 -9.39
C ARG A 178 -9.77 4.05 -9.27
N PRO A 179 -8.97 4.59 -10.22
CA PRO A 179 -8.72 6.02 -10.26
C PRO A 179 -10.02 6.82 -10.34
N SER A 180 -10.14 7.88 -9.56
CA SER A 180 -11.30 8.78 -9.62
C SER A 180 -11.40 9.44 -11.00
N GLN A 181 -12.63 9.60 -11.49
CA GLN A 181 -12.91 10.34 -12.71
C GLN A 181 -13.05 11.85 -12.46
N GLU A 182 -13.29 12.25 -11.22
CA GLU A 182 -13.53 13.64 -10.84
C GLU A 182 -12.27 14.35 -10.34
N LYS A 183 -11.39 13.60 -9.65
CA LYS A 183 -10.18 14.14 -9.04
C LYS A 183 -8.98 13.25 -9.32
N ASP A 184 -7.96 13.83 -9.90
CA ASP A 184 -6.77 13.13 -10.39
C ASP A 184 -5.93 12.48 -9.29
N ASP A 185 -6.00 12.97 -8.05
CA ASP A 185 -5.23 12.52 -6.89
C ASP A 185 -6.00 11.57 -5.96
N GLU A 186 -7.29 11.34 -6.24
CA GLU A 186 -8.16 10.46 -5.46
C GLU A 186 -8.43 9.15 -6.20
N GLN A 187 -8.84 8.16 -5.42
CA GLN A 187 -9.39 6.90 -5.89
C GLN A 187 -10.85 6.81 -5.47
N GLU A 188 -11.67 6.26 -6.34
CA GLU A 188 -12.98 5.73 -5.97
C GLU A 188 -12.79 4.33 -5.40
N VAL A 189 -13.21 4.15 -4.17
CA VAL A 189 -13.09 2.90 -3.44
C VAL A 189 -14.47 2.36 -3.12
N LEU A 190 -14.71 1.10 -3.49
CA LEU A 190 -15.82 0.30 -2.99
C LEU A 190 -15.25 -0.60 -1.87
N TYR A 191 -15.74 -0.40 -0.68
CA TYR A 191 -15.36 -1.23 0.47
C TYR A 191 -16.58 -1.92 1.03
N THR A 192 -16.56 -3.25 1.04
CA THR A 192 -17.61 -4.06 1.58
C THR A 192 -17.15 -4.71 2.87
N THR A 193 -17.87 -4.48 3.95
CA THR A 193 -17.72 -5.24 5.19
C THR A 193 -18.84 -6.27 5.26
N ALA A 194 -18.49 -7.55 5.47
CA ALA A 194 -19.45 -8.65 5.34
C ALA A 194 -19.15 -9.79 6.31
N LEU A 195 -20.18 -10.62 6.53
CA LEU A 195 -20.17 -11.84 7.34
C LEU A 195 -20.67 -13.02 6.51
N GLU A 196 -20.40 -14.24 6.97
CA GLU A 196 -21.09 -15.41 6.47
C GLU A 196 -22.58 -15.38 6.92
N PRO A 197 -23.52 -15.91 6.13
CA PRO A 197 -24.95 -15.78 6.43
C PRO A 197 -25.38 -16.33 7.80
N ASP A 198 -24.69 -17.38 8.26
CA ASP A 198 -24.93 -18.01 9.57
C ASP A 198 -24.35 -17.21 10.75
N GLN A 199 -23.51 -16.21 10.47
CA GLN A 199 -22.92 -15.31 11.45
C GLN A 199 -23.68 -13.98 11.58
N VAL A 200 -24.68 -13.75 10.72
CA VAL A 200 -25.49 -12.52 10.73
C VAL A 200 -26.47 -12.59 11.90
N PRO A 201 -26.47 -11.62 12.83
CA PRO A 201 -27.41 -11.60 13.93
C PRO A 201 -28.88 -11.44 13.45
N ASP A 202 -29.84 -12.08 14.09
CA ASP A 202 -31.27 -11.99 13.75
C ASP A 202 -31.81 -10.56 13.75
N LYS A 203 -31.18 -9.65 14.52
CA LYS A 203 -31.55 -8.22 14.63
C LYS A 203 -30.72 -7.30 13.72
N ALA A 204 -29.83 -7.86 12.90
CA ALA A 204 -29.02 -7.06 12.01
C ALA A 204 -29.91 -6.29 11.01
N GLN A 205 -29.51 -5.08 10.69
CA GLN A 205 -30.12 -4.32 9.59
C GLN A 205 -29.89 -5.07 8.27
N GLU A 206 -30.81 -4.92 7.31
CA GLU A 206 -30.75 -5.60 6.02
C GLU A 206 -29.39 -5.39 5.33
N GLY A 207 -28.57 -6.41 5.36
CA GLY A 207 -27.34 -6.49 4.57
C GLY A 207 -27.64 -6.95 3.14
N GLN A 208 -26.80 -6.58 2.20
CA GLN A 208 -26.90 -7.04 0.83
C GLN A 208 -26.18 -8.39 0.67
N PRO A 209 -26.82 -9.38 0.03
CA PRO A 209 -26.16 -10.62 -0.30
C PRO A 209 -25.11 -10.38 -1.39
N LEU A 210 -23.94 -11.00 -1.24
CA LEU A 210 -22.85 -10.95 -2.21
C LEU A 210 -22.13 -12.30 -2.28
N VAL A 211 -21.41 -12.52 -3.35
CA VAL A 211 -20.55 -13.69 -3.54
C VAL A 211 -19.11 -13.23 -3.66
N LEU A 212 -18.25 -13.76 -2.80
CA LEU A 212 -16.82 -13.72 -3.00
C LEU A 212 -16.46 -14.86 -3.96
N PRO A 213 -16.02 -14.56 -5.20
CA PRO A 213 -15.70 -15.62 -6.15
C PRO A 213 -14.56 -16.50 -5.64
N GLY A 214 -14.68 -17.80 -5.86
CA GLY A 214 -13.61 -18.75 -5.62
C GLY A 214 -12.47 -18.59 -6.64
N GLY A 215 -11.40 -19.30 -6.40
CA GLY A 215 -10.21 -19.30 -7.28
C GLY A 215 -8.92 -19.58 -6.52
N GLU A 216 -7.81 -19.35 -7.19
CA GLU A 216 -6.47 -19.45 -6.61
C GLU A 216 -6.07 -18.11 -5.99
N PHE A 217 -5.66 -18.12 -4.72
CA PHE A 217 -5.29 -16.94 -3.96
C PHE A 217 -3.92 -17.08 -3.33
N ALA A 218 -3.19 -15.97 -3.26
CA ALA A 218 -2.04 -15.84 -2.39
C ALA A 218 -2.51 -15.24 -1.05
N MET A 219 -2.51 -16.03 -0.01
CA MET A 219 -2.92 -15.66 1.33
C MET A 219 -1.71 -15.23 2.16
N PHE A 220 -1.82 -14.06 2.81
CA PHE A 220 -0.81 -13.55 3.73
C PHE A 220 -1.45 -13.34 5.10
N SER A 221 -0.87 -13.93 6.14
CA SER A 221 -1.37 -13.83 7.51
C SER A 221 -0.66 -12.73 8.29
N TYR A 222 -1.40 -12.00 9.10
CA TYR A 222 -0.90 -10.98 10.01
C TYR A 222 -1.46 -11.20 11.41
N GLU A 223 -0.57 -11.29 12.38
CA GLU A 223 -0.90 -11.29 13.81
C GLU A 223 -0.22 -10.10 14.46
N GLY A 224 -1.00 -9.24 15.09
CA GLY A 224 -0.46 -8.06 15.74
C GLY A 224 -1.48 -6.94 15.95
N PRO A 225 -1.05 -5.82 16.51
CA PRO A 225 -1.91 -4.66 16.76
C PRO A 225 -2.37 -4.02 15.43
N THR A 226 -3.53 -3.41 15.44
CA THR A 226 -4.15 -2.78 14.25
C THR A 226 -3.24 -1.71 13.61
N GLU A 227 -2.42 -1.03 14.42
CA GLU A 227 -1.47 -0.01 13.95
C GLU A 227 -0.39 -0.58 13.02
N GLY A 228 -0.05 -1.85 13.16
CA GLY A 228 0.92 -2.55 12.29
C GLY A 228 0.32 -3.06 10.98
N LEU A 229 -1.00 -3.11 10.86
CA LEU A 229 -1.68 -3.67 9.69
C LEU A 229 -1.37 -2.88 8.41
N GLN A 230 -1.27 -1.56 8.50
CA GLN A 230 -0.94 -0.72 7.34
C GLN A 230 0.45 -1.05 6.79
N ASP A 231 1.44 -1.15 7.67
CA ASP A 231 2.81 -1.51 7.29
C ASP A 231 2.88 -2.92 6.69
N PHE A 232 2.07 -3.84 7.22
CA PHE A 232 1.93 -5.18 6.68
C PHE A 232 1.37 -5.15 5.26
N ILE A 233 0.25 -4.47 5.02
CA ILE A 233 -0.38 -4.33 3.70
C ILE A 233 0.60 -3.71 2.71
N LEU A 234 1.26 -2.60 3.07
CA LEU A 234 2.26 -1.95 2.22
C LEU A 234 3.45 -2.88 1.92
N THR A 235 3.81 -3.78 2.85
CA THR A 235 4.86 -4.78 2.64
C THR A 235 4.42 -5.85 1.65
N VAL A 236 3.20 -6.36 1.79
CA VAL A 236 2.63 -7.36 0.88
C VAL A 236 2.61 -6.80 -0.55
N TYR A 237 1.99 -5.64 -0.75
CA TYR A 237 1.88 -5.04 -2.08
C TYR A 237 3.19 -4.50 -2.65
N GLY A 238 4.05 -3.94 -1.81
CA GLY A 238 5.30 -3.30 -2.24
C GLY A 238 6.52 -4.21 -2.28
N THR A 239 6.44 -5.42 -1.73
CA THR A 239 7.60 -6.31 -1.60
C THR A 239 7.25 -7.77 -1.89
N CYS A 240 6.21 -8.32 -1.24
CA CYS A 240 5.94 -9.75 -1.33
C CYS A 240 5.33 -10.15 -2.68
N LEU A 241 4.23 -9.51 -3.09
CA LEU A 241 3.60 -9.76 -4.39
C LEU A 241 4.57 -9.55 -5.56
N PRO A 242 5.41 -8.49 -5.57
CA PRO A 242 6.45 -8.33 -6.56
C PRO A 242 7.43 -9.49 -6.68
N ALA A 243 7.74 -10.15 -5.59
CA ALA A 243 8.71 -11.24 -5.56
C ALA A 243 8.15 -12.61 -5.98
N LEU A 244 6.83 -12.71 -6.23
CA LEU A 244 6.15 -13.96 -6.62
C LEU A 244 6.14 -14.22 -8.13
N GLN A 245 6.73 -13.35 -8.93
CA GLN A 245 6.79 -13.47 -10.39
C GLN A 245 8.02 -14.22 -10.86
#